data_99302ef4366de70904bfbb34af65cf15
#
_entry.id   99302ef4366de70904bfbb34af65cf15
#
_cell.length_a   1.000
_cell.length_b   1.000
_cell.length_c   1.000
_cell.angle_alpha   90.00
_cell.angle_beta   90.00
_cell.angle_gamma   90.00
#
_symmetry.space_group_name_H-M   'P 1'
#
loop_
_entity.id
_entity.type
_entity.pdbx_description
1 polymer ?
#
loop_
_entity_poly.entity_id
_entity_poly.type
_entity_poly.pdbx_seq_one_letter_code
_entity_poly.pdbx_strand_id
1 'polypeptide(L)'
;MLGLKGDRVLLLEREAVAGGCLRSAELLPGFTHDVMAATFVLFMTSPAGAVLGPHLARLGMEYGHSSHPTAVLRPDGSALVLTTSRAANIAALNALAAGLGDKHAADVGGIEADAPFLFALLGGALWSWPTAKLLFGQVRKRGLRGLAAWMGSALAPARGWLEGYQSPLVQALWAPWVLHCGLTPESTYSAQMGKVVAFALEAAGAPVIKGGAGAAVAAFRALIEENGGEIRTGADVEKILLEDGRVTGVQLVGGAQIFARSVLASVAPDQLYGRLLNAPPTHDLAAAQTFRHGRGNFQLHYALDALPEWITPGLQDVALLHLADGIDSVSKSANEAERGMLPVTPTICVGQPHRLDPSRCPPGKAVLWLQIPDAPRVIKGDAAGVIAGQDWTDTLREAFADRIESILARHIKDFDKIKLHRRAYSPRDLAAMNINLVGGDPYGGACSLDQFFIWRPFAHSKNGFSDIKGLIHIGASTHPGPGLGGGSGFNAAKRLGA
;
A
#
# COMPACT_ATOMS: atom_id res chain seq x y z
N MET A 1 3.65 -17.69 11.81
CA MET A 1 2.58 -18.16 12.69
C MET A 1 2.37 -19.68 12.58
N LEU A 2 2.08 -20.25 11.42
CA LEU A 2 1.92 -21.70 11.30
C LEU A 2 3.18 -22.47 11.75
N GLY A 3 4.38 -22.02 11.35
CA GLY A 3 5.64 -22.60 11.86
C GLY A 3 5.79 -22.47 13.38
N LEU A 4 5.48 -21.29 13.97
CA LEU A 4 5.49 -21.09 15.43
C LEU A 4 4.54 -22.04 16.17
N LYS A 5 3.47 -22.49 15.50
CA LYS A 5 2.55 -23.50 16.03
C LYS A 5 3.10 -24.93 15.89
N GLY A 6 4.15 -25.14 15.08
CA GLY A 6 4.73 -26.45 14.79
C GLY A 6 4.25 -27.10 13.49
N ASP A 7 3.50 -26.40 12.64
CA ASP A 7 3.17 -26.90 11.32
C ASP A 7 4.41 -26.87 10.41
N ARG A 8 4.58 -27.90 9.57
CA ARG A 8 5.58 -27.89 8.50
C ARG A 8 5.11 -26.98 7.38
N VAL A 9 5.86 -25.91 7.11
CA VAL A 9 5.52 -24.90 6.11
C VAL A 9 6.55 -24.91 5.00
N LEU A 10 6.09 -24.96 3.74
CA LEU A 10 6.90 -24.71 2.56
C LEU A 10 6.33 -23.47 1.85
N LEU A 11 7.15 -22.45 1.71
CA LEU A 11 6.85 -21.27 0.91
C LEU A 11 7.48 -21.44 -0.46
N LEU A 12 6.67 -21.32 -1.51
CA LEU A 12 7.10 -21.36 -2.90
C LEU A 12 7.02 -19.95 -3.48
N GLU A 13 8.14 -19.48 -4.01
CA GLU A 13 8.25 -18.18 -4.67
C GLU A 13 8.70 -18.40 -6.12
N ARG A 14 7.94 -17.83 -7.04
CA ARG A 14 8.21 -17.90 -8.48
C ARG A 14 9.54 -17.22 -8.86
N GLU A 15 9.78 -16.04 -8.29
CA GLU A 15 10.96 -15.24 -8.61
C GLU A 15 12.22 -15.79 -7.91
N ALA A 16 13.38 -15.39 -8.40
CA ALA A 16 14.66 -15.76 -7.79
C ALA A 16 14.86 -15.17 -6.38
N VAL A 17 14.13 -14.11 -6.06
CA VAL A 17 14.18 -13.40 -4.77
C VAL A 17 12.79 -13.36 -4.15
N ALA A 18 12.70 -13.85 -2.91
CA ALA A 18 11.46 -13.79 -2.13
C ALA A 18 11.15 -12.35 -1.67
N GLY A 19 9.86 -12.07 -1.41
CA GLY A 19 9.41 -10.80 -0.82
C GLY A 19 8.36 -10.05 -1.63
N GLY A 20 8.21 -10.36 -2.92
CA GLY A 20 7.22 -9.70 -3.78
C GLY A 20 7.46 -8.17 -3.84
N CYS A 21 6.50 -7.40 -3.27
CA CYS A 21 6.62 -5.94 -3.18
C CYS A 21 7.60 -5.43 -2.11
N LEU A 22 8.05 -6.30 -1.19
CA LEU A 22 9.13 -6.01 -0.24
C LEU A 22 10.46 -6.31 -0.90
N ARG A 23 10.97 -5.36 -1.68
CA ARG A 23 12.19 -5.53 -2.46
C ARG A 23 13.07 -4.31 -2.33
N SER A 24 14.32 -4.51 -1.90
CA SER A 24 15.38 -3.50 -2.01
C SER A 24 16.29 -3.85 -3.17
N ALA A 25 16.84 -2.83 -3.82
CA ALA A 25 17.83 -2.96 -4.87
C ALA A 25 18.90 -1.88 -4.73
N GLU A 26 20.13 -2.25 -5.00
CA GLU A 26 21.24 -1.31 -5.15
C GLU A 26 21.26 -0.84 -6.61
N LEU A 27 20.64 0.34 -6.86
CA LEU A 27 20.49 0.88 -8.21
C LEU A 27 21.73 1.59 -8.72
N LEU A 28 22.58 2.05 -7.81
CA LEU A 28 23.94 2.53 -8.01
C LEU A 28 24.76 1.98 -6.85
N PRO A 29 26.04 1.56 -7.05
CA PRO A 29 26.87 1.03 -5.96
C PRO A 29 26.85 1.93 -4.72
N GLY A 30 26.52 1.36 -3.56
CA GLY A 30 26.38 2.05 -2.29
C GLY A 30 25.03 2.77 -2.06
N PHE A 31 24.07 2.70 -3.00
CA PHE A 31 22.77 3.35 -2.87
C PHE A 31 21.64 2.32 -2.87
N THR A 32 21.07 2.06 -1.70
CA THR A 32 19.98 1.07 -1.49
C THR A 32 18.62 1.72 -1.55
N HIS A 33 17.79 1.26 -2.47
CA HIS A 33 16.41 1.73 -2.67
C HIS A 33 15.40 0.63 -2.37
N ASP A 34 14.27 0.99 -1.79
CA ASP A 34 13.08 0.13 -1.77
C ASP A 34 12.32 0.32 -3.07
N VAL A 35 12.29 -0.72 -3.91
CA VAL A 35 11.78 -0.59 -5.29
C VAL A 35 10.27 -0.31 -5.32
N MET A 36 9.51 -0.82 -4.34
CA MET A 36 8.06 -0.63 -4.29
C MET A 36 7.60 -0.14 -2.92
N ALA A 37 7.34 -1.03 -1.97
CA ALA A 37 6.83 -0.68 -0.66
C ALA A 37 7.95 -0.16 0.25
N ALA A 38 7.78 1.05 0.79
CA ALA A 38 8.80 1.74 1.57
C ALA A 38 8.44 1.95 3.05
N THR A 39 7.14 2.01 3.41
CA THR A 39 6.70 2.31 4.77
C THR A 39 5.96 1.16 5.43
N PHE A 40 6.17 0.97 6.73
CA PHE A 40 5.72 -0.21 7.48
C PHE A 40 4.74 0.11 8.62
N VAL A 41 4.11 1.28 8.60
CA VAL A 41 3.15 1.69 9.64
C VAL A 41 2.02 0.66 9.84
N LEU A 42 1.49 0.10 8.73
CA LEU A 42 0.41 -0.87 8.81
C LEU A 42 0.84 -2.19 9.45
N PHE A 43 2.05 -2.68 9.19
CA PHE A 43 2.55 -3.88 9.87
C PHE A 43 2.78 -3.63 11.35
N MET A 44 3.49 -2.54 11.67
CA MET A 44 3.84 -2.18 13.04
C MET A 44 2.58 -2.03 13.95
N THR A 45 1.49 -1.52 13.41
CA THR A 45 0.23 -1.30 14.13
C THR A 45 -0.77 -2.46 13.99
N SER A 46 -0.44 -3.51 13.23
CA SER A 46 -1.33 -4.63 12.96
C SER A 46 -1.30 -5.70 14.06
N PRO A 47 -2.37 -6.54 14.17
CA PRO A 47 -2.33 -7.73 15.01
C PRO A 47 -1.21 -8.71 14.63
N ALA A 48 -0.84 -8.79 13.34
CA ALA A 48 0.29 -9.60 12.88
C ALA A 48 1.61 -9.04 13.41
N GLY A 49 1.80 -7.72 13.37
CA GLY A 49 2.95 -7.03 13.93
C GLY A 49 3.06 -7.20 15.45
N ALA A 50 1.94 -7.16 16.17
CA ALA A 50 1.93 -7.38 17.62
C ALA A 50 2.44 -8.78 18.01
N VAL A 51 2.12 -9.81 17.19
CA VAL A 51 2.55 -11.20 17.44
C VAL A 51 3.97 -11.46 16.92
N LEU A 52 4.27 -11.02 15.69
CA LEU A 52 5.52 -11.36 15.00
C LEU A 52 6.64 -10.36 15.27
N GLY A 53 6.30 -9.10 15.59
CA GLY A 53 7.26 -8.01 15.78
C GLY A 53 8.40 -8.33 16.75
N PRO A 54 8.16 -8.87 17.96
CA PRO A 54 9.22 -9.24 18.89
C PRO A 54 10.19 -10.28 18.31
N HIS A 55 9.68 -11.27 17.57
CA HIS A 55 10.52 -12.27 16.90
C HIS A 55 11.37 -11.67 15.79
N LEU A 56 10.77 -10.81 14.96
CA LEU A 56 11.45 -10.15 13.84
C LEU A 56 12.52 -9.17 14.34
N ALA A 57 12.23 -8.42 15.42
CA ALA A 57 13.21 -7.53 16.06
C ALA A 57 14.44 -8.30 16.56
N ARG A 58 14.23 -9.46 17.22
CA ARG A 58 15.32 -10.37 17.61
C ARG A 58 16.16 -10.84 16.43
N LEU A 59 15.57 -10.96 15.26
CA LEU A 59 16.21 -11.34 14.00
C LEU A 59 16.74 -10.16 13.18
N GLY A 60 16.85 -8.97 13.81
CA GLY A 60 17.50 -7.81 13.22
C GLY A 60 16.58 -6.87 12.42
N MET A 61 15.26 -7.06 12.47
CA MET A 61 14.36 -6.09 11.83
C MET A 61 14.22 -4.85 12.71
N GLU A 62 14.76 -3.75 12.26
CA GLU A 62 14.72 -2.45 12.95
C GLU A 62 13.97 -1.40 12.13
N TYR A 63 13.35 -0.45 12.84
CA TYR A 63 12.63 0.67 12.24
C TYR A 63 13.43 1.99 12.34
N GLY A 64 13.46 2.73 11.25
CA GLY A 64 13.85 4.14 11.23
C GLY A 64 12.60 5.02 11.33
N HIS A 65 12.61 6.00 12.21
CA HIS A 65 11.46 6.87 12.50
C HIS A 65 11.77 8.34 12.23
N SER A 66 10.73 9.12 11.90
CA SER A 66 10.77 10.58 11.88
C SER A 66 9.59 11.13 12.69
N SER A 67 9.82 12.22 13.41
CA SER A 67 8.76 13.01 14.04
C SER A 67 7.94 13.83 13.03
N HIS A 68 8.35 13.87 11.77
CA HIS A 68 7.70 14.58 10.66
C HIS A 68 7.28 13.56 9.58
N PRO A 69 6.18 12.82 9.80
CA PRO A 69 5.79 11.71 8.93
C PRO A 69 5.40 12.17 7.52
N THR A 70 4.77 13.34 7.39
CA THR A 70 4.32 13.82 6.09
C THR A 70 4.26 15.33 5.99
N ALA A 71 4.31 15.81 4.76
CA ALA A 71 4.05 17.20 4.39
C ALA A 71 3.38 17.28 3.01
N VAL A 72 2.87 18.44 2.69
CA VAL A 72 2.57 18.84 1.31
C VAL A 72 3.43 20.04 0.92
N LEU A 73 3.84 20.08 -0.32
CA LEU A 73 4.47 21.23 -0.97
C LEU A 73 3.71 21.54 -2.25
N ARG A 74 3.15 22.75 -2.30
CA ARG A 74 2.39 23.23 -3.44
C ARG A 74 3.32 23.88 -4.50
N PRO A 75 2.85 24.01 -5.74
CA PRO A 75 3.64 24.64 -6.81
C PRO A 75 4.08 26.09 -6.52
N ASP A 76 3.34 26.83 -5.69
CA ASP A 76 3.65 28.19 -5.26
C ASP A 76 4.72 28.25 -4.14
N GLY A 77 5.24 27.10 -3.70
CA GLY A 77 6.21 26.98 -2.61
C GLY A 77 5.59 26.95 -1.21
N SER A 78 4.27 27.12 -1.06
CA SER A 78 3.62 26.97 0.24
C SER A 78 3.65 25.52 0.68
N ALA A 79 3.92 25.27 1.97
CA ALA A 79 4.04 23.93 2.53
C ALA A 79 3.36 23.83 3.90
N LEU A 80 2.92 22.61 4.22
CA LEU A 80 2.39 22.27 5.54
C LEU A 80 2.96 20.93 5.97
N VAL A 81 3.61 20.92 7.13
CA VAL A 81 4.21 19.74 7.72
C VAL A 81 3.31 19.21 8.84
N LEU A 82 3.04 17.91 8.83
CA LEU A 82 2.44 17.20 9.94
C LEU A 82 3.54 16.57 10.81
N THR A 83 3.36 16.63 12.12
CA THR A 83 4.24 15.99 13.09
C THR A 83 3.53 14.82 13.81
N THR A 84 4.28 14.03 14.58
CA THR A 84 3.70 13.02 15.49
C THR A 84 3.16 13.62 16.79
N SER A 85 3.15 14.94 16.93
CA SER A 85 2.61 15.66 18.09
C SER A 85 1.28 16.32 17.74
N ARG A 86 0.17 15.79 18.26
CA ARG A 86 -1.17 16.39 18.08
C ARG A 86 -1.22 17.84 18.51
N ALA A 87 -0.59 18.18 19.64
CA ALA A 87 -0.57 19.55 20.13
C ALA A 87 0.16 20.51 19.16
N ALA A 88 1.29 20.08 18.60
CA ALA A 88 2.01 20.87 17.59
C ALA A 88 1.19 21.01 16.28
N ASN A 89 0.52 19.95 15.85
CA ASN A 89 -0.35 19.97 14.68
C ASN A 89 -1.54 20.92 14.86
N ILE A 90 -2.20 20.90 16.03
CA ILE A 90 -3.28 21.83 16.37
C ILE A 90 -2.78 23.27 16.32
N ALA A 91 -1.63 23.56 16.93
CA ALA A 91 -1.04 24.90 16.95
C ALA A 91 -0.70 25.38 15.53
N ALA A 92 -0.04 24.54 14.73
CA ALA A 92 0.33 24.87 13.35
C ALA A 92 -0.91 25.14 12.45
N LEU A 93 -1.94 24.31 12.58
CA LEU A 93 -3.17 24.48 11.81
C LEU A 93 -3.98 25.70 12.25
N ASN A 94 -4.06 25.97 13.56
CA ASN A 94 -4.71 27.18 14.08
C ASN A 94 -3.96 28.47 13.73
N ALA A 95 -2.64 28.40 13.50
CA ALA A 95 -1.87 29.52 12.98
C ALA A 95 -2.20 29.86 11.52
N LEU A 96 -2.67 28.89 10.73
CA LEU A 96 -3.17 29.14 9.35
C LEU A 96 -4.54 29.81 9.37
N ALA A 97 -5.47 29.31 10.18
CA ALA A 97 -6.75 29.93 10.45
C ALA A 97 -7.36 29.34 11.74
N ALA A 98 -8.03 30.16 12.51
CA ALA A 98 -8.66 29.75 13.76
C ALA A 98 -9.65 28.60 13.57
N GLY A 99 -9.58 27.57 14.42
CA GLY A 99 -10.46 26.41 14.41
C GLY A 99 -10.03 25.27 13.47
N LEU A 100 -9.01 25.44 12.61
CA LEU A 100 -8.53 24.34 11.76
C LEU A 100 -7.88 23.23 12.58
N GLY A 101 -7.11 23.57 13.62
CA GLY A 101 -6.50 22.61 14.53
C GLY A 101 -7.55 21.86 15.34
N ASP A 102 -8.61 22.53 15.79
CA ASP A 102 -9.70 21.91 16.53
C ASP A 102 -10.48 20.92 15.67
N LYS A 103 -10.73 21.28 14.40
CA LYS A 103 -11.33 20.38 13.42
C LYS A 103 -10.45 19.15 13.19
N HIS A 104 -9.14 19.33 13.02
CA HIS A 104 -8.20 18.20 12.86
C HIS A 104 -8.23 17.30 14.10
N ALA A 105 -8.17 17.87 15.30
CA ALA A 105 -8.26 17.12 16.53
C ALA A 105 -9.57 16.33 16.67
N ALA A 106 -10.69 16.93 16.23
CA ALA A 106 -11.99 16.24 16.22
C ALA A 106 -12.02 15.08 15.22
N ASP A 107 -11.48 15.27 14.00
CA ASP A 107 -11.41 14.24 12.96
C ASP A 107 -10.56 13.03 13.43
N VAL A 108 -9.35 13.29 13.94
CA VAL A 108 -8.42 12.25 14.42
C VAL A 108 -8.94 11.61 15.71
N GLY A 109 -9.45 12.40 16.65
CA GLY A 109 -10.07 11.92 17.89
C GLY A 109 -11.31 11.05 17.65
N GLY A 110 -12.08 11.34 16.59
CA GLY A 110 -13.20 10.49 16.16
C GLY A 110 -12.76 9.10 15.72
N ILE A 111 -11.63 9.00 14.99
CA ILE A 111 -11.04 7.70 14.63
C ILE A 111 -10.55 6.97 15.88
N GLU A 112 -9.86 7.67 16.78
CA GLU A 112 -9.33 7.12 18.02
C GLU A 112 -10.46 6.54 18.91
N ALA A 113 -11.56 7.28 19.08
CA ALA A 113 -12.72 6.85 19.86
C ALA A 113 -13.41 5.60 19.30
N ASP A 114 -13.37 5.42 17.99
CA ASP A 114 -13.97 4.28 17.28
C ASP A 114 -12.93 3.22 16.87
N ALA A 115 -11.65 3.40 17.19
CA ALA A 115 -10.55 2.55 16.74
C ALA A 115 -10.78 1.04 16.96
N PRO A 116 -11.24 0.56 18.16
CA PRO A 116 -11.47 -0.87 18.36
C PRO A 116 -12.52 -1.46 17.39
N PHE A 117 -13.56 -0.69 17.07
CA PHE A 117 -14.60 -1.09 16.14
C PHE A 117 -14.11 -0.99 14.68
N LEU A 118 -13.54 0.13 14.32
CA LEU A 118 -13.08 0.43 12.98
C LEU A 118 -11.98 -0.53 12.52
N PHE A 119 -10.94 -0.71 13.35
CA PHE A 119 -9.84 -1.61 12.99
C PHE A 119 -10.22 -3.09 13.02
N ALA A 120 -11.21 -3.49 13.82
CA ALA A 120 -11.76 -4.84 13.73
C ALA A 120 -12.49 -5.07 12.40
N LEU A 121 -13.19 -4.07 11.87
CA LEU A 121 -13.81 -4.15 10.53
C LEU A 121 -12.75 -4.09 9.42
N LEU A 122 -11.75 -3.22 9.55
CA LEU A 122 -10.72 -3.06 8.53
C LEU A 122 -9.74 -4.23 8.47
N GLY A 123 -9.46 -4.92 9.57
CA GLY A 123 -8.42 -5.94 9.66
C GLY A 123 -8.89 -7.34 10.06
N GLY A 124 -10.08 -7.47 10.63
CA GLY A 124 -10.60 -8.72 11.19
C GLY A 124 -11.24 -9.65 10.15
N ALA A 125 -11.53 -10.88 10.56
CA ALA A 125 -12.31 -11.82 9.76
C ALA A 125 -13.79 -11.43 9.79
N LEU A 126 -14.30 -10.80 8.72
CA LEU A 126 -15.64 -10.20 8.70
C LEU A 126 -16.77 -11.24 8.90
N TRP A 127 -16.67 -12.40 8.26
CA TRP A 127 -17.61 -13.51 8.44
C TRP A 127 -17.21 -14.37 9.64
N SER A 128 -17.35 -13.81 10.86
CA SER A 128 -17.00 -14.48 12.09
C SER A 128 -17.92 -14.09 13.26
N TRP A 129 -18.00 -14.97 14.27
CA TRP A 129 -18.76 -14.69 15.48
C TRP A 129 -18.26 -13.44 16.26
N PRO A 130 -16.93 -13.23 16.40
CA PRO A 130 -16.43 -11.98 17.00
C PRO A 130 -16.93 -10.73 16.31
N THR A 131 -16.95 -10.69 14.97
CA THR A 131 -17.46 -9.55 14.21
C THR A 131 -18.96 -9.36 14.40
N ALA A 132 -19.74 -10.43 14.39
CA ALA A 132 -21.19 -10.36 14.67
C ALA A 132 -21.46 -9.81 16.07
N LYS A 133 -20.71 -10.27 17.10
CA LYS A 133 -20.80 -9.76 18.47
C LYS A 133 -20.40 -8.28 18.56
N LEU A 134 -19.38 -7.86 17.82
CA LEU A 134 -18.93 -6.48 17.75
C LEU A 134 -20.02 -5.58 17.17
N LEU A 135 -20.63 -5.98 16.05
CA LEU A 135 -21.74 -5.24 15.41
C LEU A 135 -22.95 -5.14 16.35
N PHE A 136 -23.31 -6.22 17.01
CA PHE A 136 -24.37 -6.22 18.01
C PHE A 136 -24.08 -5.25 19.17
N GLY A 137 -22.82 -5.22 19.64
CA GLY A 137 -22.36 -4.26 20.65
C GLY A 137 -22.52 -2.81 20.21
N GLN A 138 -22.24 -2.51 18.93
CA GLN A 138 -22.44 -1.17 18.36
C GLN A 138 -23.92 -0.81 18.23
N VAL A 139 -24.78 -1.75 17.84
CA VAL A 139 -26.24 -1.52 17.85
C VAL A 139 -26.72 -1.19 19.27
N ARG A 140 -26.22 -1.91 20.27
CA ARG A 140 -26.58 -1.68 21.68
C ARG A 140 -26.07 -0.31 22.19
N LYS A 141 -24.85 0.10 21.76
CA LYS A 141 -24.21 1.39 22.17
C LYS A 141 -24.88 2.59 21.49
N ARG A 142 -25.16 2.51 20.20
CA ARG A 142 -25.58 3.64 19.33
C ARG A 142 -27.06 3.62 18.96
N GLY A 143 -27.73 2.49 19.16
CA GLY A 143 -29.03 2.21 18.53
C GLY A 143 -28.89 1.94 17.03
N LEU A 144 -29.93 1.39 16.40
CA LEU A 144 -29.93 1.12 14.94
C LEU A 144 -29.78 2.41 14.12
N ARG A 145 -30.48 3.48 14.49
CA ARG A 145 -30.38 4.78 13.80
C ARG A 145 -28.99 5.40 13.94
N GLY A 146 -28.38 5.32 15.13
CA GLY A 146 -27.05 5.84 15.38
C GLY A 146 -25.97 5.06 14.62
N LEU A 147 -26.11 3.73 14.51
CA LEU A 147 -25.21 2.92 13.70
C LEU A 147 -25.38 3.23 12.21
N ALA A 148 -26.61 3.37 11.71
CA ALA A 148 -26.87 3.74 10.33
C ALA A 148 -26.33 5.14 9.99
N ALA A 149 -26.46 6.11 10.89
CA ALA A 149 -25.88 7.45 10.73
C ALA A 149 -24.35 7.39 10.69
N TRP A 150 -23.72 6.60 11.56
CA TRP A 150 -22.27 6.39 11.56
C TRP A 150 -21.80 5.75 10.24
N MET A 151 -22.49 4.71 9.76
CA MET A 151 -22.20 4.09 8.47
C MET A 151 -22.35 5.09 7.32
N GLY A 152 -23.42 5.91 7.33
CA GLY A 152 -23.61 6.96 6.33
C GLY A 152 -22.46 7.96 6.31
N SER A 153 -21.99 8.41 7.48
CA SER A 153 -20.84 9.29 7.57
C SER A 153 -19.53 8.64 7.13
N ALA A 154 -19.36 7.34 7.41
CA ALA A 154 -18.19 6.59 6.97
C ALA A 154 -18.14 6.41 5.46
N LEU A 155 -19.27 6.45 4.76
CA LEU A 155 -19.36 6.35 3.30
C LEU A 155 -19.07 7.68 2.58
N ALA A 156 -18.91 8.79 3.31
CA ALA A 156 -18.69 10.11 2.71
C ALA A 156 -17.41 10.16 1.84
N PRO A 157 -17.42 10.91 0.72
CA PRO A 157 -16.23 11.18 -0.07
C PRO A 157 -15.29 12.17 0.64
N ALA A 158 -13.99 12.05 0.37
CA ALA A 158 -12.98 12.93 0.96
C ALA A 158 -13.17 14.40 0.55
N ARG A 159 -13.70 14.66 -0.65
CA ARG A 159 -13.98 16.02 -1.11
C ARG A 159 -14.81 16.80 -0.09
N GLY A 160 -15.96 16.29 0.32
CA GLY A 160 -16.83 16.98 1.29
C GLY A 160 -16.18 17.14 2.68
N TRP A 161 -15.37 16.16 3.11
CA TRP A 161 -14.58 16.28 4.34
C TRP A 161 -13.55 17.40 4.25
N LEU A 162 -12.79 17.47 3.15
CA LEU A 162 -11.68 18.41 2.96
C LEU A 162 -12.17 19.83 2.67
N GLU A 163 -13.23 20.01 1.92
CA GLU A 163 -13.87 21.33 1.72
C GLU A 163 -14.30 21.95 3.05
N GLY A 164 -14.67 21.15 4.04
CA GLY A 164 -14.97 21.63 5.39
C GLY A 164 -13.79 22.27 6.14
N TYR A 165 -12.54 22.12 5.67
CA TYR A 165 -11.39 22.84 6.23
C TYR A 165 -11.27 24.28 5.72
N GLN A 166 -11.89 24.63 4.60
CA GLN A 166 -11.81 25.97 3.98
C GLN A 166 -10.36 26.51 3.84
N SER A 167 -9.38 25.59 3.77
CA SER A 167 -7.96 25.90 3.61
C SER A 167 -7.37 25.05 2.49
N PRO A 168 -6.99 25.65 1.35
CA PRO A 168 -6.38 24.95 0.23
C PRO A 168 -5.14 24.14 0.63
N LEU A 169 -4.36 24.65 1.60
CA LEU A 169 -3.14 24.00 2.06
C LEU A 169 -3.45 22.71 2.87
N VAL A 170 -4.48 22.73 3.72
CA VAL A 170 -4.92 21.53 4.46
C VAL A 170 -5.56 20.52 3.50
N GLN A 171 -6.32 20.97 2.52
CA GLN A 171 -6.87 20.12 1.46
C GLN A 171 -5.75 19.45 0.66
N ALA A 172 -4.72 20.21 0.29
CA ALA A 172 -3.54 19.69 -0.40
C ALA A 172 -2.75 18.68 0.45
N LEU A 173 -2.71 18.84 1.77
CA LEU A 173 -2.04 17.88 2.69
C LEU A 173 -2.71 16.50 2.65
N TRP A 174 -4.05 16.46 2.68
CA TRP A 174 -4.77 15.20 2.88
C TRP A 174 -5.29 14.55 1.60
N ALA A 175 -5.57 15.34 0.54
CA ALA A 175 -6.12 14.80 -0.70
C ALA A 175 -5.23 13.70 -1.33
N PRO A 176 -3.89 13.82 -1.39
CA PRO A 176 -3.04 12.77 -1.95
C PRO A 176 -3.11 11.45 -1.18
N TRP A 177 -3.34 11.48 0.12
CA TRP A 177 -3.34 10.29 0.96
C TRP A 177 -4.46 9.31 0.66
N VAL A 178 -5.59 9.77 0.09
CA VAL A 178 -6.66 8.86 -0.33
C VAL A 178 -6.23 8.00 -1.52
N LEU A 179 -5.30 8.49 -2.34
CA LEU A 179 -4.74 7.73 -3.46
C LEU A 179 -3.93 6.51 -2.96
N HIS A 180 -3.27 6.63 -1.80
CA HIS A 180 -2.55 5.52 -1.16
C HIS A 180 -3.48 4.42 -0.63
N CYS A 181 -4.79 4.69 -0.55
CA CYS A 181 -5.82 3.69 -0.27
C CYS A 181 -6.45 3.09 -1.54
N GLY A 182 -5.94 3.43 -2.73
CA GLY A 182 -6.51 3.04 -4.02
C GLY A 182 -7.81 3.78 -4.37
N LEU A 183 -8.09 4.90 -3.70
CA LEU A 183 -9.31 5.71 -3.82
C LEU A 183 -9.02 7.03 -4.54
N THR A 184 -10.06 7.79 -4.86
CA THR A 184 -9.99 9.19 -5.31
C THR A 184 -10.70 10.08 -4.28
N PRO A 185 -10.53 11.41 -4.34
CA PRO A 185 -11.26 12.32 -3.47
C PRO A 185 -12.79 12.17 -3.53
N GLU A 186 -13.33 11.71 -4.65
CA GLU A 186 -14.75 11.48 -4.90
C GLU A 186 -15.24 10.07 -4.56
N SER A 187 -14.32 9.14 -4.28
CA SER A 187 -14.69 7.77 -3.96
C SER A 187 -15.51 7.67 -2.68
N THR A 188 -16.50 6.81 -2.68
CA THR A 188 -17.24 6.42 -1.47
C THR A 188 -16.24 5.93 -0.40
N TYR A 189 -16.47 6.29 0.88
CA TYR A 189 -15.67 6.04 2.08
C TYR A 189 -14.23 6.61 2.08
N SER A 190 -13.83 7.40 1.08
CA SER A 190 -12.50 8.00 1.03
C SER A 190 -12.24 8.99 2.17
N ALA A 191 -13.27 9.69 2.68
CA ALA A 191 -13.13 10.53 3.88
C ALA A 191 -12.73 9.73 5.10
N GLN A 192 -13.38 8.58 5.32
CA GLN A 192 -13.06 7.70 6.44
C GLN A 192 -11.64 7.17 6.36
N MET A 193 -11.22 6.72 5.17
CA MET A 193 -9.84 6.24 4.96
C MET A 193 -8.81 7.35 5.09
N GLY A 194 -9.09 8.55 4.59
CA GLY A 194 -8.21 9.72 4.77
C GLY A 194 -8.00 10.07 6.25
N LYS A 195 -9.07 10.04 7.06
CA LYS A 195 -8.98 10.26 8.51
C LYS A 195 -8.22 9.14 9.24
N VAL A 196 -8.38 7.88 8.81
CA VAL A 196 -7.60 6.74 9.33
C VAL A 196 -6.11 6.92 9.05
N VAL A 197 -5.75 7.38 7.85
CA VAL A 197 -4.35 7.68 7.49
C VAL A 197 -3.83 8.84 8.34
N ALA A 198 -4.61 9.92 8.50
CA ALA A 198 -4.23 11.05 9.34
C ALA A 198 -3.94 10.62 10.79
N PHE A 199 -4.83 9.80 11.36
CA PHE A 199 -4.63 9.21 12.68
C PHE A 199 -3.36 8.34 12.74
N ALA A 200 -3.15 7.46 11.77
CA ALA A 200 -2.01 6.53 11.76
C ALA A 200 -0.67 7.27 11.63
N LEU A 201 -0.59 8.30 10.79
CA LEU A 201 0.61 9.11 10.62
C LEU A 201 0.93 9.93 11.88
N GLU A 202 -0.07 10.50 12.53
CA GLU A 202 0.13 11.22 13.79
C GLU A 202 0.53 10.27 14.92
N ALA A 203 -0.10 9.10 15.03
CA ALA A 203 0.13 8.16 16.13
C ALA A 203 1.43 7.35 16.01
N ALA A 204 1.81 6.97 14.78
CA ALA A 204 2.89 6.00 14.54
C ALA A 204 3.95 6.48 13.53
N GLY A 205 3.73 7.63 12.88
CA GLY A 205 4.63 8.15 11.87
C GLY A 205 4.59 7.37 10.56
N ALA A 206 5.68 7.47 9.81
CA ALA A 206 5.89 6.75 8.55
C ALA A 206 7.23 5.97 8.61
N PRO A 207 7.33 4.92 9.45
CA PRO A 207 8.58 4.19 9.66
C PRO A 207 9.01 3.44 8.40
N VAL A 208 10.33 3.38 8.19
CA VAL A 208 10.98 2.54 7.18
C VAL A 208 11.75 1.41 7.87
N ILE A 209 12.06 0.34 7.16
CA ILE A 209 12.98 -0.69 7.69
C ILE A 209 14.42 -0.23 7.45
N LYS A 210 15.27 -0.27 8.49
CA LYS A 210 16.70 -0.02 8.35
C LYS A 210 17.35 -1.09 7.49
N GLY A 211 18.24 -0.70 6.60
CA GLY A 211 18.83 -1.58 5.58
C GLY A 211 17.88 -1.90 4.40
N GLY A 212 16.63 -1.42 4.41
CA GLY A 212 15.67 -1.63 3.34
C GLY A 212 14.62 -2.69 3.61
N ALA A 213 13.58 -2.72 2.77
CA ALA A 213 12.53 -3.74 2.81
C ALA A 213 13.08 -5.17 2.72
N GLY A 214 14.24 -5.34 2.05
CA GLY A 214 14.96 -6.62 1.99
C GLY A 214 15.40 -7.13 3.37
N ALA A 215 15.73 -6.25 4.32
CA ALA A 215 16.07 -6.64 5.68
C ALA A 215 14.85 -7.24 6.42
N ALA A 216 13.65 -6.70 6.19
CA ALA A 216 12.43 -7.32 6.69
C ALA A 216 12.22 -8.72 6.10
N VAL A 217 12.43 -8.89 4.78
CA VAL A 217 12.32 -10.20 4.12
C VAL A 217 13.34 -11.20 4.72
N ALA A 218 14.57 -10.77 4.98
CA ALA A 218 15.60 -11.60 5.62
C ALA A 218 15.17 -12.03 7.03
N ALA A 219 14.61 -11.13 7.84
CA ALA A 219 14.12 -11.45 9.19
C ALA A 219 12.93 -12.42 9.14
N PHE A 220 11.97 -12.23 8.23
CA PHE A 220 10.87 -13.19 8.02
C PHE A 220 11.37 -14.56 7.56
N ARG A 221 12.36 -14.58 6.66
CA ARG A 221 13.00 -15.82 6.20
C ARG A 221 13.61 -16.57 7.37
N ALA A 222 14.46 -15.90 8.14
CA ALA A 222 15.09 -16.49 9.32
C ALA A 222 14.05 -17.03 10.31
N LEU A 223 12.95 -16.29 10.56
CA LEU A 223 11.87 -16.73 11.44
C LEU A 223 11.17 -17.99 10.91
N ILE A 224 10.96 -18.11 9.61
CA ILE A 224 10.37 -19.31 8.99
C ILE A 224 11.31 -20.51 9.13
N GLU A 225 12.58 -20.32 8.79
CA GLU A 225 13.61 -21.39 8.80
C GLU A 225 13.90 -21.89 10.21
N GLU A 226 14.02 -21.02 11.23
CA GLU A 226 14.23 -21.43 12.63
C GLU A 226 13.05 -22.24 13.22
N ASN A 227 11.85 -22.09 12.63
CA ASN A 227 10.67 -22.87 12.99
C ASN A 227 10.44 -24.07 12.06
N GLY A 228 11.48 -24.56 11.38
CA GLY A 228 11.45 -25.74 10.54
C GLY A 228 10.71 -25.57 9.21
N GLY A 229 10.42 -24.32 8.80
CA GLY A 229 9.88 -24.01 7.49
C GLY A 229 10.96 -23.96 6.42
N GLU A 230 10.56 -24.11 5.18
CA GLU A 230 11.41 -24.03 4.00
C GLU A 230 10.93 -22.96 3.03
N ILE A 231 11.85 -22.24 2.38
CA ILE A 231 11.54 -21.28 1.31
C ILE A 231 12.30 -21.71 0.06
N ARG A 232 11.55 -21.93 -1.02
CA ARG A 232 12.11 -22.23 -2.36
C ARG A 232 11.78 -21.09 -3.30
N THR A 233 12.80 -20.43 -3.81
CA THR A 233 12.72 -19.43 -4.87
C THR A 233 12.93 -20.08 -6.24
N GLY A 234 12.54 -19.40 -7.34
CA GLY A 234 12.55 -19.99 -8.68
C GLY A 234 11.57 -21.17 -8.82
N ALA A 235 10.57 -21.24 -7.94
CA ALA A 235 9.64 -22.35 -7.82
C ALA A 235 8.24 -21.90 -8.28
N ASP A 236 8.05 -21.71 -9.60
CA ASP A 236 6.75 -21.32 -10.16
C ASP A 236 5.77 -22.48 -10.08
N VAL A 237 4.65 -22.25 -9.40
CA VAL A 237 3.54 -23.20 -9.32
C VAL A 237 2.75 -23.14 -10.62
N GLU A 238 2.73 -24.25 -11.35
CA GLU A 238 1.95 -24.40 -12.58
C GLU A 238 0.47 -24.62 -12.28
N LYS A 239 0.17 -25.52 -11.32
CA LYS A 239 -1.21 -25.83 -10.92
C LYS A 239 -1.32 -26.34 -9.50
N ILE A 240 -2.52 -26.19 -8.93
CA ILE A 240 -2.94 -26.79 -7.66
C ILE A 240 -3.56 -28.16 -7.95
N LEU A 241 -3.07 -29.18 -7.24
CA LEU A 241 -3.55 -30.55 -7.39
C LEU A 241 -4.80 -30.76 -6.53
N LEU A 242 -5.84 -31.29 -7.15
CA LEU A 242 -7.13 -31.56 -6.51
C LEU A 242 -7.52 -33.03 -6.68
N GLU A 243 -8.10 -33.60 -5.62
CA GLU A 243 -8.74 -34.92 -5.60
C GLU A 243 -10.03 -34.81 -4.77
N ASP A 244 -11.14 -35.25 -5.30
CA ASP A 244 -12.47 -35.21 -4.65
C ASP A 244 -12.83 -33.85 -4.00
N GLY A 245 -12.54 -32.74 -4.72
CA GLY A 245 -12.84 -31.39 -4.26
C GLY A 245 -11.93 -30.90 -3.10
N ARG A 246 -10.79 -31.55 -2.89
CA ARG A 246 -9.81 -31.24 -1.87
C ARG A 246 -8.44 -31.00 -2.50
N VAL A 247 -7.69 -30.08 -1.94
CA VAL A 247 -6.27 -29.90 -2.26
C VAL A 247 -5.47 -31.12 -1.81
N THR A 248 -4.62 -31.62 -2.70
CA THR A 248 -3.63 -32.68 -2.39
C THR A 248 -2.19 -32.15 -2.51
N GLY A 249 -1.99 -31.01 -3.12
CA GLY A 249 -0.67 -30.37 -3.29
C GLY A 249 -0.62 -29.37 -4.42
N VAL A 250 0.58 -29.19 -4.94
CA VAL A 250 0.85 -28.34 -6.10
C VAL A 250 1.79 -29.05 -7.07
N GLN A 251 1.73 -28.68 -8.34
CA GLN A 251 2.73 -29.05 -9.35
C GLN A 251 3.50 -27.80 -9.75
N LEU A 252 4.81 -27.89 -9.78
CA LEU A 252 5.69 -26.84 -10.29
C LEU A 252 5.81 -26.92 -11.81
N VAL A 253 6.16 -25.80 -12.42
CA VAL A 253 6.65 -25.80 -13.82
C VAL A 253 7.80 -26.78 -13.91
N GLY A 254 7.78 -27.66 -14.91
CA GLY A 254 8.71 -28.78 -15.02
C GLY A 254 8.21 -30.10 -14.42
N GLY A 255 6.97 -30.13 -13.87
CA GLY A 255 6.23 -31.36 -13.54
C GLY A 255 6.45 -31.88 -12.13
N ALA A 256 7.38 -31.34 -11.34
CA ALA A 256 7.60 -31.77 -9.96
C ALA A 256 6.36 -31.52 -9.09
N GLN A 257 5.93 -32.55 -8.34
CA GLN A 257 4.76 -32.47 -7.46
C GLN A 257 5.18 -32.37 -6.01
N ILE A 258 4.48 -31.55 -5.25
CA ILE A 258 4.67 -31.35 -3.82
C ILE A 258 3.32 -31.53 -3.14
N PHE A 259 3.22 -32.57 -2.31
CA PHE A 259 1.99 -32.90 -1.61
C PHE A 259 1.82 -32.07 -0.33
N ALA A 260 0.61 -31.58 -0.12
CA ALA A 260 0.25 -30.77 1.05
C ALA A 260 -1.22 -30.94 1.39
N ARG A 261 -1.55 -30.85 2.69
CA ARG A 261 -2.94 -30.89 3.18
C ARG A 261 -3.70 -29.59 2.92
N SER A 262 -2.98 -28.49 2.81
CA SER A 262 -3.55 -27.16 2.59
C SER A 262 -2.61 -26.32 1.72
N VAL A 263 -3.19 -25.51 0.86
CA VAL A 263 -2.50 -24.51 0.04
C VAL A 263 -3.06 -23.13 0.39
N LEU A 264 -2.18 -22.22 0.81
CA LEU A 264 -2.47 -20.81 1.00
C LEU A 264 -1.95 -20.06 -0.23
N ALA A 265 -2.87 -19.65 -1.10
CA ALA A 265 -2.54 -18.99 -2.36
C ALA A 265 -2.50 -17.47 -2.19
N SER A 266 -1.30 -16.89 -2.17
CA SER A 266 -1.06 -15.43 -2.07
C SER A 266 -0.92 -14.83 -3.46
N VAL A 267 -1.99 -14.91 -4.26
CA VAL A 267 -2.00 -14.53 -5.68
C VAL A 267 -3.23 -13.71 -6.02
N ALA A 268 -3.21 -13.03 -7.17
CA ALA A 268 -4.39 -12.34 -7.70
C ALA A 268 -5.47 -13.35 -8.14
N PRO A 269 -6.76 -12.96 -8.17
CA PRO A 269 -7.87 -13.86 -8.53
C PRO A 269 -7.75 -14.52 -9.89
N ASP A 270 -7.28 -13.79 -10.91
CA ASP A 270 -7.01 -14.30 -12.24
C ASP A 270 -5.93 -15.38 -12.24
N GLN A 271 -4.91 -15.26 -11.38
CA GLN A 271 -3.90 -16.29 -11.21
C GLN A 271 -4.48 -17.53 -10.54
N LEU A 272 -5.25 -17.38 -9.46
CA LEU A 272 -5.81 -18.53 -8.74
C LEU A 272 -6.84 -19.27 -9.58
N TYR A 273 -7.86 -18.57 -10.06
CA TYR A 273 -9.03 -19.19 -10.70
C TYR A 273 -8.87 -19.30 -12.23
N GLY A 274 -8.02 -18.50 -12.86
CA GLY A 274 -7.77 -18.53 -14.30
C GLY A 274 -6.57 -19.39 -14.71
N ARG A 275 -5.56 -19.57 -13.83
CA ARG A 275 -4.33 -20.29 -14.17
C ARG A 275 -4.07 -21.50 -13.29
N LEU A 276 -4.14 -21.35 -11.96
CA LEU A 276 -3.67 -22.39 -11.03
C LEU A 276 -4.68 -23.52 -10.80
N LEU A 277 -5.95 -23.33 -11.07
CA LEU A 277 -7.00 -24.33 -10.95
C LEU A 277 -7.47 -24.79 -12.33
N ASN A 278 -7.28 -26.08 -12.64
CA ASN A 278 -7.75 -26.66 -13.92
C ASN A 278 -9.28 -26.72 -14.02
N ALA A 279 -9.95 -26.88 -12.88
CA ALA A 279 -11.42 -26.92 -12.78
C ALA A 279 -11.86 -26.08 -11.59
N PRO A 280 -11.78 -24.74 -11.68
CA PRO A 280 -12.26 -23.85 -10.63
C PRO A 280 -13.79 -23.94 -10.51
N PRO A 281 -14.38 -23.64 -9.34
CA PRO A 281 -15.83 -23.46 -9.24
C PRO A 281 -16.30 -22.42 -10.26
N THR A 282 -17.38 -22.72 -10.97
CA THR A 282 -17.85 -21.89 -12.11
C THR A 282 -18.13 -20.44 -11.67
N HIS A 283 -18.70 -20.26 -10.47
CA HIS A 283 -18.99 -18.93 -9.94
C HIS A 283 -17.74 -18.14 -9.57
N ASP A 284 -16.68 -18.80 -9.08
CA ASP A 284 -15.39 -18.17 -8.77
C ASP A 284 -14.65 -17.76 -10.06
N LEU A 285 -14.68 -18.62 -11.09
CA LEU A 285 -14.09 -18.30 -12.40
C LEU A 285 -14.77 -17.10 -13.04
N ALA A 286 -16.12 -17.09 -13.05
CA ALA A 286 -16.88 -15.97 -13.59
C ALA A 286 -16.60 -14.65 -12.83
N ALA A 287 -16.50 -14.72 -11.50
CA ALA A 287 -16.16 -13.57 -10.68
C ALA A 287 -14.72 -13.09 -10.93
N ALA A 288 -13.76 -14.00 -11.10
CA ALA A 288 -12.37 -13.66 -11.43
C ALA A 288 -12.23 -13.00 -12.80
N GLN A 289 -13.01 -13.41 -13.78
CA GLN A 289 -13.04 -12.81 -15.13
C GLN A 289 -13.59 -11.37 -15.14
N THR A 290 -14.44 -11.03 -14.18
CA THR A 290 -15.03 -9.70 -14.02
C THR A 290 -14.34 -8.86 -12.93
N PHE A 291 -13.33 -9.42 -12.27
CA PHE A 291 -12.57 -8.73 -11.22
C PHE A 291 -11.82 -7.53 -11.81
N ARG A 292 -12.05 -6.36 -11.21
CA ARG A 292 -11.44 -5.12 -11.69
C ARG A 292 -10.14 -4.84 -10.95
N HIS A 293 -9.13 -4.39 -11.70
CA HIS A 293 -7.88 -3.87 -11.16
C HIS A 293 -7.94 -2.34 -11.03
N GLY A 294 -7.18 -1.81 -10.06
CA GLY A 294 -7.07 -0.38 -9.80
C GLY A 294 -6.17 0.35 -10.81
N ARG A 295 -5.83 1.59 -10.53
CA ARG A 295 -4.80 2.33 -11.28
C ARG A 295 -3.45 1.65 -11.16
N GLY A 296 -2.60 1.86 -12.15
CA GLY A 296 -1.21 1.49 -12.08
C GLY A 296 -0.43 2.45 -11.17
N ASN A 297 0.74 2.03 -10.78
CA ASN A 297 1.69 2.83 -10.04
C ASN A 297 2.95 3.07 -10.88
N PHE A 298 3.54 4.25 -10.79
CA PHE A 298 4.82 4.55 -11.41
C PHE A 298 5.81 4.92 -10.31
N GLN A 299 7.04 4.42 -10.41
CA GLN A 299 8.08 4.63 -9.41
C GLN A 299 9.28 5.32 -10.03
N LEU A 300 9.86 6.28 -9.29
CA LEU A 300 11.13 6.91 -9.62
C LEU A 300 12.07 6.84 -8.42
N HIS A 301 13.32 6.56 -8.69
CA HIS A 301 14.38 6.49 -7.69
C HIS A 301 15.56 7.34 -8.11
N TYR A 302 16.11 8.09 -7.16
CA TYR A 302 17.30 8.92 -7.39
C TYR A 302 18.40 8.62 -6.38
N ALA A 303 19.61 8.43 -6.87
CA ALA A 303 20.83 8.56 -6.10
C ALA A 303 21.37 9.99 -6.28
N LEU A 304 21.65 10.68 -5.19
CA LEU A 304 22.10 12.06 -5.20
C LEU A 304 23.49 12.21 -4.58
N ASP A 305 24.31 13.07 -5.17
CA ASP A 305 25.67 13.38 -4.74
C ASP A 305 25.74 14.24 -3.47
N ALA A 306 24.62 14.87 -3.11
CA ALA A 306 24.48 15.68 -1.91
C ALA A 306 23.07 15.54 -1.33
N LEU A 307 22.87 16.01 -0.10
CA LEU A 307 21.54 16.11 0.50
C LEU A 307 20.70 17.11 -0.31
N PRO A 308 19.40 16.81 -0.58
CA PRO A 308 18.52 17.72 -1.30
C PRO A 308 18.28 19.00 -0.48
N GLU A 309 18.65 20.14 -1.03
CA GLU A 309 18.33 21.46 -0.46
C GLU A 309 16.97 21.90 -1.00
N TRP A 310 15.92 21.68 -0.19
CA TRP A 310 14.58 22.13 -0.53
C TRP A 310 14.51 23.66 -0.54
N ILE A 311 13.97 24.25 -1.62
CA ILE A 311 13.79 25.71 -1.71
C ILE A 311 12.87 26.21 -0.60
N THR A 312 11.79 25.46 -0.30
CA THR A 312 10.94 25.72 0.85
C THR A 312 11.57 25.12 2.12
N PRO A 313 11.81 25.94 3.17
CA PRO A 313 12.45 25.46 4.40
C PRO A 313 11.57 24.51 5.19
N GLY A 314 12.19 23.69 6.05
CA GLY A 314 11.48 22.79 6.98
C GLY A 314 11.11 21.42 6.41
N LEU A 315 11.48 21.11 5.16
CA LEU A 315 11.12 19.84 4.50
C LEU A 315 12.21 18.77 4.58
N GLN A 316 13.40 19.11 5.03
CA GLN A 316 14.55 18.21 5.06
C GLN A 316 14.37 16.98 5.94
N ASP A 317 13.55 17.06 6.99
CA ASP A 317 13.33 15.98 7.96
C ASP A 317 12.00 15.23 7.76
N VAL A 318 11.25 15.59 6.72
CA VAL A 318 9.97 14.96 6.40
C VAL A 318 10.20 13.59 5.77
N ALA A 319 9.53 12.56 6.29
CA ALA A 319 9.64 11.20 5.77
C ALA A 319 9.03 11.05 4.38
N LEU A 320 7.79 11.52 4.22
CA LEU A 320 7.02 11.47 2.97
C LEU A 320 6.42 12.85 2.65
N LEU A 321 6.74 13.39 1.51
CA LEU A 321 6.31 14.69 1.04
C LEU A 321 5.45 14.55 -0.22
N HIS A 322 4.25 15.13 -0.25
CA HIS A 322 3.46 15.20 -1.48
C HIS A 322 3.68 16.52 -2.22
N LEU A 323 3.96 16.41 -3.52
CA LEU A 323 3.89 17.53 -4.44
C LEU A 323 2.49 17.54 -5.06
N ALA A 324 1.62 18.46 -4.61
CA ALA A 324 0.23 18.54 -5.03
C ALA A 324 -0.32 19.96 -4.80
N ASP A 325 -1.10 20.48 -5.73
CA ASP A 325 -1.65 21.84 -5.62
C ASP A 325 -2.90 21.89 -4.73
N GLY A 326 -3.67 20.83 -4.67
CA GLY A 326 -4.90 20.76 -3.89
C GLY A 326 -5.80 19.62 -4.32
N ILE A 327 -7.01 19.59 -3.78
CA ILE A 327 -7.96 18.49 -4.01
C ILE A 327 -8.33 18.35 -5.49
N ASP A 328 -8.50 19.46 -6.21
CA ASP A 328 -8.89 19.44 -7.63
C ASP A 328 -7.77 18.90 -8.52
N SER A 329 -6.51 19.24 -8.24
CA SER A 329 -5.37 18.70 -8.98
C SER A 329 -5.23 17.20 -8.78
N VAL A 330 -5.40 16.72 -7.55
CA VAL A 330 -5.37 15.28 -7.21
C VAL A 330 -6.52 14.54 -7.87
N SER A 331 -7.73 15.09 -7.82
CA SER A 331 -8.91 14.52 -8.47
C SER A 331 -8.75 14.44 -9.99
N LYS A 332 -8.27 15.51 -10.61
CA LYS A 332 -8.02 15.58 -12.06
C LYS A 332 -6.98 14.53 -12.48
N SER A 333 -5.85 14.48 -11.80
CA SER A 333 -4.76 13.53 -12.09
C SER A 333 -5.24 12.08 -12.00
N ALA A 334 -5.96 11.74 -10.92
CA ALA A 334 -6.53 10.40 -10.75
C ALA A 334 -7.56 10.05 -11.84
N ASN A 335 -8.43 11.01 -12.23
CA ASN A 335 -9.41 10.81 -13.31
C ASN A 335 -8.72 10.63 -14.68
N GLU A 336 -7.69 11.42 -14.98
CA GLU A 336 -6.90 11.25 -16.20
C GLU A 336 -6.32 9.83 -16.28
N ALA A 337 -5.72 9.34 -15.18
CA ALA A 337 -5.15 7.98 -15.12
C ALA A 337 -6.23 6.88 -15.27
N GLU A 338 -7.38 7.02 -14.62
CA GLU A 338 -8.49 6.05 -14.75
C GLU A 338 -9.04 5.97 -16.17
N ARG A 339 -9.00 7.07 -16.91
CA ARG A 339 -9.38 7.12 -18.33
C ARG A 339 -8.30 6.62 -19.28
N GLY A 340 -7.14 6.22 -18.77
CA GLY A 340 -6.00 5.76 -19.55
C GLY A 340 -5.10 6.87 -20.08
N MET A 341 -5.22 8.08 -19.56
CA MET A 341 -4.39 9.23 -19.97
C MET A 341 -3.22 9.40 -19.02
N LEU A 342 -2.03 9.70 -19.55
CA LEU A 342 -0.92 10.18 -18.74
C LEU A 342 -1.30 11.54 -18.13
N PRO A 343 -1.27 11.69 -16.78
CA PRO A 343 -1.67 12.94 -16.15
C PRO A 343 -0.80 14.13 -16.57
N VAL A 344 -1.43 15.30 -16.78
CA VAL A 344 -0.72 16.55 -17.04
C VAL A 344 0.19 16.91 -15.88
N THR A 345 -0.37 16.86 -14.67
CA THR A 345 0.33 17.12 -13.42
C THR A 345 0.07 15.96 -12.47
N PRO A 346 0.89 14.90 -12.52
CA PRO A 346 0.71 13.74 -11.65
C PRO A 346 0.91 14.13 -10.18
N THR A 347 0.18 13.45 -9.29
CA THR A 347 0.40 13.54 -7.84
C THR A 347 1.67 12.78 -7.49
N ILE A 348 2.65 13.44 -6.88
CA ILE A 348 3.94 12.86 -6.57
C ILE A 348 4.11 12.72 -5.06
N CYS A 349 4.37 11.52 -4.57
CA CYS A 349 4.84 11.27 -3.21
C CYS A 349 6.37 11.11 -3.25
N VAL A 350 7.09 11.92 -2.48
CA VAL A 350 8.55 11.89 -2.37
C VAL A 350 8.93 11.38 -0.99
N GLY A 351 9.61 10.25 -0.92
CA GLY A 351 10.20 9.71 0.29
C GLY A 351 11.68 10.07 0.41
N GLN A 352 12.13 10.32 1.63
CA GLN A 352 13.50 10.64 1.99
C GLN A 352 14.08 9.55 2.94
N PRO A 353 14.19 8.27 2.48
CA PRO A 353 14.55 7.16 3.37
C PRO A 353 15.95 7.31 3.99
N HIS A 354 16.89 8.01 3.35
CA HIS A 354 18.21 8.33 3.90
C HIS A 354 18.16 9.13 5.21
N ARG A 355 17.07 9.88 5.45
CA ARG A 355 16.89 10.66 6.68
C ARG A 355 16.50 9.77 7.87
N LEU A 356 15.79 8.69 7.60
CA LEU A 356 15.32 7.73 8.59
C LEU A 356 16.32 6.59 8.79
N ASP A 357 17.13 6.33 7.76
CA ASP A 357 18.12 5.27 7.70
C ASP A 357 19.35 5.74 6.91
N PRO A 358 20.38 6.31 7.59
CA PRO A 358 21.59 6.78 6.92
C PRO A 358 22.40 5.69 6.21
N SER A 359 22.13 4.41 6.50
CA SER A 359 22.85 3.30 5.83
C SER A 359 22.47 3.10 4.36
N ARG A 360 21.44 3.82 3.88
CA ARG A 360 20.93 3.72 2.50
C ARG A 360 21.87 4.25 1.43
N CYS A 361 22.81 5.10 1.81
CA CYS A 361 23.77 5.71 0.90
C CYS A 361 25.04 6.14 1.63
N PRO A 362 26.14 6.48 0.93
CA PRO A 362 27.35 7.02 1.55
C PRO A 362 27.08 8.32 2.33
N PRO A 363 27.87 8.62 3.37
CA PRO A 363 27.73 9.85 4.15
C PRO A 363 27.74 11.11 3.27
N GLY A 364 26.82 12.04 3.54
CA GLY A 364 26.66 13.28 2.77
C GLY A 364 25.89 13.12 1.45
N LYS A 365 25.53 11.91 1.06
CA LYS A 365 24.71 11.60 -0.11
C LYS A 365 23.26 11.40 0.28
N ALA A 366 22.38 11.21 -0.73
CA ALA A 366 20.96 10.94 -0.47
C ALA A 366 20.36 9.95 -1.48
N VAL A 367 19.27 9.32 -1.07
CA VAL A 367 18.37 8.59 -1.94
C VAL A 367 16.98 9.21 -1.86
N LEU A 368 16.32 9.38 -3.00
CA LEU A 368 14.90 9.71 -3.05
C LEU A 368 14.10 8.56 -3.64
N TRP A 369 12.96 8.30 -3.06
CA TRP A 369 11.96 7.34 -3.49
C TRP A 369 10.70 8.11 -3.88
N LEU A 370 10.26 7.98 -5.13
CA LEU A 370 9.05 8.64 -5.60
C LEU A 370 8.01 7.61 -6.00
N GLN A 371 6.77 7.89 -5.60
CA GLN A 371 5.61 7.14 -6.01
C GLN A 371 4.60 8.05 -6.68
N ILE A 372 4.10 7.62 -7.82
CA ILE A 372 3.01 8.24 -8.56
C ILE A 372 1.85 7.26 -8.57
N PRO A 373 0.85 7.43 -7.67
CA PRO A 373 -0.23 6.46 -7.48
C PRO A 373 -1.33 6.56 -8.55
N ASP A 374 -1.22 7.50 -9.46
CA ASP A 374 -2.17 7.81 -10.52
C ASP A 374 -1.54 7.63 -11.92
N ALA A 375 -0.94 6.46 -12.17
CA ALA A 375 -0.50 6.07 -13.50
C ALA A 375 -1.54 5.17 -14.19
N PRO A 376 -1.79 5.34 -15.50
CA PRO A 376 -2.72 4.48 -16.23
C PRO A 376 -2.15 3.07 -16.39
N ARG A 377 -2.96 2.04 -16.16
CA ARG A 377 -2.59 0.64 -16.47
C ARG A 377 -2.45 0.41 -17.97
N VAL A 378 -3.40 0.96 -18.71
CA VAL A 378 -3.45 0.94 -20.16
C VAL A 378 -3.43 2.37 -20.66
N ILE A 379 -2.47 2.70 -21.49
CA ILE A 379 -2.32 4.05 -22.05
C ILE A 379 -3.23 4.18 -23.26
N LYS A 380 -4.06 5.24 -23.25
CA LYS A 380 -4.88 5.67 -24.39
C LYS A 380 -4.39 6.99 -24.98
N GLY A 381 -3.54 7.71 -24.25
CA GLY A 381 -2.95 8.97 -24.67
C GLY A 381 -2.32 9.74 -23.53
N ASP A 382 -1.97 10.97 -23.81
CA ASP A 382 -1.40 11.94 -22.87
C ASP A 382 -2.37 13.12 -22.71
N ALA A 383 -2.75 13.43 -21.47
CA ALA A 383 -3.66 14.55 -21.20
C ALA A 383 -3.04 15.92 -21.52
N ALA A 384 -1.70 16.01 -21.55
CA ALA A 384 -0.98 17.22 -21.98
C ALA A 384 -0.77 17.28 -23.51
N GLY A 385 -1.02 16.19 -24.24
CA GLY A 385 -0.83 16.12 -25.69
C GLY A 385 0.64 16.16 -26.17
N VAL A 386 1.60 15.87 -25.28
CA VAL A 386 3.04 16.00 -25.57
C VAL A 386 3.70 14.65 -25.76
N ILE A 387 3.34 13.65 -24.95
CA ILE A 387 3.92 12.29 -24.99
C ILE A 387 3.07 11.42 -25.91
N ALA A 388 3.69 10.93 -27.00
CA ALA A 388 3.04 10.04 -27.94
C ALA A 388 3.26 8.57 -27.58
N GLY A 389 2.24 7.71 -27.81
CA GLY A 389 2.29 6.27 -27.61
C GLY A 389 1.07 5.74 -26.86
N GLN A 390 0.86 4.44 -26.96
CA GLN A 390 -0.29 3.72 -26.39
C GLN A 390 0.15 2.52 -25.52
N ASP A 391 1.46 2.40 -25.24
CA ASP A 391 2.01 1.33 -24.40
C ASP A 391 3.19 1.86 -23.57
N TRP A 392 3.45 1.24 -22.44
CA TRP A 392 4.58 1.51 -21.56
C TRP A 392 5.89 0.98 -22.18
N THR A 393 6.33 1.59 -23.28
CA THR A 393 7.68 1.40 -23.83
C THR A 393 8.73 2.09 -22.97
N ASP A 394 9.99 1.73 -23.16
CA ASP A 394 11.10 2.42 -22.46
C ASP A 394 11.12 3.91 -22.78
N THR A 395 10.90 4.28 -24.05
CA THR A 395 10.83 5.70 -24.48
C THR A 395 9.71 6.44 -23.75
N LEU A 396 8.51 5.86 -23.69
CA LEU A 396 7.37 6.51 -23.03
C LEU A 396 7.57 6.58 -21.51
N ARG A 397 8.13 5.53 -20.90
CA ARG A 397 8.50 5.52 -19.48
C ARG A 397 9.44 6.68 -19.15
N GLU A 398 10.52 6.85 -19.91
CA GLU A 398 11.48 7.93 -19.66
C GLU A 398 10.87 9.31 -19.92
N ALA A 399 10.05 9.49 -20.97
CA ALA A 399 9.37 10.75 -21.23
C ALA A 399 8.40 11.15 -20.08
N PHE A 400 7.71 10.16 -19.50
CA PHE A 400 6.86 10.42 -18.33
C PHE A 400 7.69 10.69 -17.07
N ALA A 401 8.83 10.00 -16.91
CA ALA A 401 9.79 10.26 -15.84
C ALA A 401 10.37 11.69 -15.94
N ASP A 402 10.67 12.19 -17.14
CA ASP A 402 11.14 13.57 -17.35
C ASP A 402 10.09 14.60 -16.94
N ARG A 403 8.79 14.35 -17.20
CA ARG A 403 7.69 15.19 -16.72
C ARG A 403 7.67 15.27 -15.19
N ILE A 404 7.80 14.14 -14.51
CA ILE A 404 7.81 14.07 -13.04
C ILE A 404 9.05 14.77 -12.49
N GLU A 405 10.22 14.49 -13.07
CA GLU A 405 11.48 15.13 -12.70
C GLU A 405 11.43 16.66 -12.85
N SER A 406 10.83 17.15 -13.93
CA SER A 406 10.65 18.59 -14.15
C SER A 406 9.81 19.27 -13.06
N ILE A 407 8.89 18.54 -12.43
CA ILE A 407 8.10 19.05 -11.30
C ILE A 407 8.96 19.06 -10.03
N LEU A 408 9.65 17.95 -9.73
CA LEU A 408 10.51 17.83 -8.55
C LEU A 408 11.66 18.86 -8.56
N ALA A 409 12.33 19.00 -9.69
CA ALA A 409 13.51 19.85 -9.84
C ALA A 409 13.24 21.34 -9.55
N ARG A 410 12.00 21.79 -9.70
CA ARG A 410 11.60 23.16 -9.34
C ARG A 410 11.64 23.45 -7.85
N HIS A 411 11.67 22.42 -7.01
CA HIS A 411 11.59 22.51 -5.56
C HIS A 411 12.91 22.18 -4.84
N ILE A 412 13.93 21.70 -5.57
CA ILE A 412 15.24 21.35 -5.02
C ILE A 412 16.29 22.16 -5.75
N LYS A 413 17.08 22.93 -5.01
CA LYS A 413 18.14 23.75 -5.54
C LYS A 413 19.20 22.90 -6.24
N ASP A 414 19.59 23.33 -7.44
CA ASP A 414 20.66 22.69 -8.24
C ASP A 414 20.45 21.15 -8.44
N PHE A 415 19.18 20.70 -8.53
CA PHE A 415 18.84 19.26 -8.58
C PHE A 415 19.65 18.50 -9.64
N ASP A 416 19.78 19.06 -10.86
CA ASP A 416 20.53 18.42 -11.95
C ASP A 416 22.01 18.26 -11.66
N LYS A 417 22.61 19.13 -10.81
CA LYS A 417 24.02 19.05 -10.44
C LYS A 417 24.28 17.95 -9.41
N ILE A 418 23.31 17.66 -8.54
CA ILE A 418 23.44 16.65 -7.49
C ILE A 418 22.91 15.28 -7.90
N LYS A 419 22.19 15.18 -9.02
CA LYS A 419 21.63 13.92 -9.52
C LYS A 419 22.76 13.03 -10.10
N LEU A 420 23.03 11.89 -9.44
CA LEU A 420 23.98 10.88 -9.91
C LEU A 420 23.32 9.84 -10.81
N HIS A 421 22.14 9.38 -10.42
CA HIS A 421 21.41 8.32 -11.12
C HIS A 421 19.92 8.47 -10.95
N ARG A 422 19.17 8.08 -11.99
CA ARG A 422 17.70 7.93 -11.98
C ARG A 422 17.33 6.55 -12.48
N ARG A 423 16.36 5.92 -11.82
CA ARG A 423 15.72 4.72 -12.32
C ARG A 423 14.20 4.88 -12.26
N ALA A 424 13.54 4.67 -13.40
CA ALA A 424 12.09 4.64 -13.51
C ALA A 424 11.57 3.21 -13.63
N TYR A 425 10.39 2.95 -13.03
CA TYR A 425 9.63 1.73 -13.20
C TYR A 425 8.19 2.10 -13.57
N SER A 426 7.80 1.71 -14.77
CA SER A 426 6.42 1.87 -15.26
C SER A 426 5.49 0.79 -14.68
N PRO A 427 4.16 0.94 -14.81
CA PRO A 427 3.20 -0.12 -14.51
C PRO A 427 3.55 -1.48 -15.16
N ARG A 428 4.11 -1.47 -16.38
CA ARG A 428 4.58 -2.67 -17.08
C ARG A 428 5.79 -3.31 -16.37
N ASP A 429 6.75 -2.50 -15.94
CA ASP A 429 7.93 -3.00 -15.23
C ASP A 429 7.55 -3.62 -13.88
N LEU A 430 6.62 -2.99 -13.14
CA LEU A 430 6.10 -3.51 -11.89
C LEU A 430 5.36 -4.84 -12.07
N ALA A 431 4.53 -4.94 -13.11
CA ALA A 431 3.83 -6.18 -13.47
C ALA A 431 4.81 -7.30 -13.87
N ALA A 432 5.92 -6.96 -14.55
CA ALA A 432 6.96 -7.93 -14.90
C ALA A 432 7.73 -8.44 -13.67
N MET A 433 7.90 -7.60 -12.64
CA MET A 433 8.56 -8.00 -11.39
C MET A 433 7.66 -8.84 -10.47
N ASN A 434 6.35 -8.69 -10.57
CA ASN A 434 5.39 -9.45 -9.78
C ASN A 434 4.08 -9.63 -10.56
N ILE A 435 3.80 -10.85 -10.98
CA ILE A 435 2.63 -11.22 -11.79
C ILE A 435 1.29 -10.82 -11.13
N ASN A 436 1.26 -10.64 -9.82
CA ASN A 436 0.07 -10.22 -9.08
C ASN A 436 -0.20 -8.70 -9.16
N LEU A 437 0.78 -7.91 -9.64
CA LEU A 437 0.62 -6.49 -9.91
C LEU A 437 0.06 -6.29 -11.34
N VAL A 438 -1.15 -6.76 -11.57
CA VAL A 438 -1.77 -6.77 -12.90
C VAL A 438 -1.88 -5.36 -13.47
N GLY A 439 -1.10 -5.08 -14.54
CA GLY A 439 -0.99 -3.73 -15.10
C GLY A 439 -0.37 -2.70 -14.15
N GLY A 440 0.46 -3.15 -13.21
CA GLY A 440 1.12 -2.30 -12.22
C GLY A 440 0.22 -1.84 -11.06
N ASP A 441 -0.96 -2.45 -10.88
CA ASP A 441 -1.86 -2.19 -9.75
C ASP A 441 -1.26 -2.71 -8.43
N PRO A 442 -0.86 -1.83 -7.49
CA PRO A 442 -0.24 -2.26 -6.24
C PRO A 442 -1.26 -2.71 -5.18
N TYR A 443 -2.56 -2.48 -5.45
CA TYR A 443 -3.63 -2.75 -4.49
C TYR A 443 -4.21 -4.16 -4.63
N GLY A 444 -3.79 -4.92 -5.64
CA GLY A 444 -4.29 -6.27 -5.90
C GLY A 444 -5.78 -6.29 -6.25
N GLY A 445 -6.26 -5.24 -6.90
CA GLY A 445 -7.63 -5.02 -7.33
C GLY A 445 -8.16 -3.64 -6.94
N ALA A 446 -9.14 -3.15 -7.68
CA ALA A 446 -9.80 -1.88 -7.41
C ALA A 446 -10.34 -1.85 -5.96
N CYS A 447 -10.14 -0.72 -5.29
CA CYS A 447 -10.57 -0.51 -3.91
C CYS A 447 -11.93 0.20 -3.82
N SER A 448 -12.70 0.25 -4.92
CA SER A 448 -14.08 0.72 -4.87
C SER A 448 -14.92 -0.14 -3.93
N LEU A 449 -15.89 0.47 -3.24
CA LEU A 449 -16.61 -0.17 -2.15
C LEU A 449 -17.28 -1.49 -2.55
N ASP A 450 -17.79 -1.59 -3.77
CA ASP A 450 -18.45 -2.78 -4.33
C ASP A 450 -17.48 -3.98 -4.55
N GLN A 451 -16.18 -3.76 -4.41
CA GLN A 451 -15.12 -4.78 -4.47
C GLN A 451 -14.17 -4.71 -3.27
N PHE A 452 -14.64 -4.16 -2.14
CA PHE A 452 -13.87 -4.02 -0.91
C PHE A 452 -14.61 -4.64 0.29
N PHE A 453 -14.03 -4.67 1.47
CA PHE A 453 -14.60 -5.26 2.69
C PHE A 453 -15.15 -6.68 2.46
N ILE A 454 -16.45 -6.88 2.74
CA ILE A 454 -17.14 -8.17 2.61
C ILE A 454 -17.27 -8.66 1.18
N TRP A 455 -17.06 -7.79 0.19
CA TRP A 455 -17.11 -8.10 -1.25
C TRP A 455 -15.72 -8.36 -1.85
N ARG A 456 -14.67 -8.49 -1.04
CA ARG A 456 -13.32 -8.69 -1.54
C ARG A 456 -12.84 -10.14 -1.31
N PRO A 457 -12.35 -10.85 -2.34
CA PRO A 457 -12.30 -10.46 -3.76
C PRO A 457 -13.65 -10.49 -4.46
N PHE A 458 -14.61 -11.29 -3.98
CA PHE A 458 -15.91 -11.53 -4.60
C PHE A 458 -17.04 -11.38 -3.58
N ALA A 459 -18.24 -11.05 -4.07
CA ALA A 459 -19.42 -10.86 -3.21
C ALA A 459 -19.81 -12.10 -2.38
N HIS A 460 -19.46 -13.30 -2.86
CA HIS A 460 -19.71 -14.56 -2.17
C HIS A 460 -18.55 -15.05 -1.30
N SER A 461 -17.42 -14.32 -1.27
CA SER A 461 -16.23 -14.72 -0.53
C SER A 461 -16.43 -14.73 0.98
N LYS A 462 -15.84 -15.73 1.66
CA LYS A 462 -15.92 -15.92 3.11
C LYS A 462 -14.53 -15.92 3.73
N ASN A 463 -13.99 -14.73 4.05
CA ASN A 463 -12.66 -14.59 4.67
C ASN A 463 -11.53 -15.29 3.89
N GLY A 464 -11.61 -15.36 2.56
CA GLY A 464 -10.62 -16.03 1.70
C GLY A 464 -10.75 -17.55 1.62
N PHE A 465 -11.69 -18.18 2.33
CA PHE A 465 -11.92 -19.62 2.22
C PHE A 465 -12.70 -19.96 0.96
N SER A 466 -12.14 -20.88 0.18
CA SER A 466 -12.74 -21.45 -1.02
C SER A 466 -13.70 -22.62 -0.67
N ASP A 467 -14.60 -22.94 -1.59
CA ASP A 467 -15.37 -24.20 -1.53
C ASP A 467 -14.49 -25.44 -1.73
N ILE A 468 -13.27 -25.27 -2.27
CA ILE A 468 -12.27 -26.33 -2.37
C ILE A 468 -11.65 -26.55 -0.99
N LYS A 469 -11.83 -27.76 -0.42
CA LYS A 469 -11.31 -28.09 0.91
C LYS A 469 -9.77 -27.99 0.93
N GLY A 470 -9.23 -27.25 1.90
CA GLY A 470 -7.79 -27.06 2.06
C GLY A 470 -7.19 -25.94 1.21
N LEU A 471 -7.97 -25.25 0.35
CA LEU A 471 -7.54 -24.06 -0.37
C LEU A 471 -7.98 -22.79 0.35
N ILE A 472 -7.03 -21.89 0.57
CA ILE A 472 -7.27 -20.58 1.19
C ILE A 472 -6.64 -19.51 0.29
N HIS A 473 -7.44 -18.57 -0.16
CA HIS A 473 -6.99 -17.41 -0.90
C HIS A 473 -6.60 -16.29 0.08
N ILE A 474 -5.36 -15.82 0.01
CA ILE A 474 -4.82 -14.74 0.86
C ILE A 474 -4.15 -13.68 -0.01
N GLY A 475 -3.60 -12.64 0.61
CA GLY A 475 -2.89 -11.56 -0.10
C GLY A 475 -3.73 -10.30 -0.28
N ALA A 476 -3.22 -9.37 -1.09
CA ALA A 476 -3.81 -8.04 -1.28
C ALA A 476 -5.21 -8.08 -1.92
N SER A 477 -5.49 -9.11 -2.73
CA SER A 477 -6.79 -9.28 -3.39
C SER A 477 -7.90 -9.77 -2.46
N THR A 478 -7.60 -10.17 -1.23
CA THR A 478 -8.57 -10.64 -0.25
C THR A 478 -8.70 -9.67 0.92
N HIS A 479 -9.82 -9.69 1.65
CA HIS A 479 -9.95 -8.89 2.87
C HIS A 479 -8.86 -9.27 3.90
N PRO A 480 -8.22 -8.31 4.56
CA PRO A 480 -8.51 -6.87 4.65
C PRO A 480 -8.07 -6.00 3.48
N GLY A 481 -7.46 -6.54 2.46
CA GLY A 481 -7.07 -5.79 1.28
C GLY A 481 -5.58 -5.44 1.23
N PRO A 482 -5.20 -4.44 0.41
CA PRO A 482 -3.82 -4.06 0.19
C PRO A 482 -3.17 -3.45 1.44
N GLY A 483 -1.86 -3.42 1.41
CA GLY A 483 -1.02 -2.87 2.46
C GLY A 483 -0.13 -3.93 3.10
N LEU A 484 0.87 -3.49 3.86
CA LEU A 484 1.87 -4.35 4.48
C LEU A 484 1.45 -4.90 5.86
N GLY A 485 0.17 -4.90 6.19
CA GLY A 485 -0.32 -5.32 7.51
C GLY A 485 -0.32 -6.83 7.77
N GLY A 486 -0.16 -7.66 6.74
CA GLY A 486 -0.17 -9.13 6.86
C GLY A 486 -1.54 -9.72 7.25
N GLY A 487 -2.63 -8.93 7.20
CA GLY A 487 -3.91 -9.25 7.81
C GLY A 487 -4.59 -10.50 7.25
N SER A 488 -4.61 -10.72 5.93
CA SER A 488 -5.26 -11.90 5.35
C SER A 488 -4.53 -13.20 5.75
N GLY A 489 -3.20 -13.21 5.72
CA GLY A 489 -2.38 -14.33 6.19
C GLY A 489 -2.54 -14.57 7.70
N PHE A 490 -2.61 -13.49 8.50
CA PHE A 490 -2.85 -13.57 9.93
C PHE A 490 -4.22 -14.20 10.24
N ASN A 491 -5.29 -13.73 9.59
CA ASN A 491 -6.63 -14.26 9.76
C ASN A 491 -6.72 -15.74 9.35
N ALA A 492 -6.08 -16.11 8.23
CA ALA A 492 -5.99 -17.50 7.79
C ALA A 492 -5.25 -18.39 8.80
N ALA A 493 -4.10 -17.94 9.30
CA ALA A 493 -3.32 -18.68 10.31
C ALA A 493 -4.12 -18.87 11.61
N LYS A 494 -4.79 -17.82 12.11
CA LYS A 494 -5.67 -17.92 13.29
C LYS A 494 -6.79 -18.94 13.09
N ARG A 495 -7.39 -18.98 11.92
CA ARG A 495 -8.47 -19.94 11.63
C ARG A 495 -7.95 -21.39 11.49
N LEU A 496 -6.68 -21.54 11.12
CA LEU A 496 -5.98 -22.84 11.13
C LEU A 496 -5.43 -23.20 12.52
N GLY A 497 -5.74 -22.39 13.53
CA GLY A 497 -5.43 -22.65 14.94
C GLY A 497 -4.03 -22.18 15.40
N ALA A 498 -3.40 -21.26 14.66
CA ALA A 498 -2.10 -20.68 15.03
C ALA A 498 -2.26 -19.39 15.86
#